data_94341db987f7162e43056544d0822907
#
_entry.id   94341db987f7162e43056544d0822907
#
_cell.length_a   1.000
_cell.length_b   1.000
_cell.length_c   1.000
_cell.angle_alpha   90.00
_cell.angle_beta   90.00
_cell.angle_gamma   90.00
#
_symmetry.space_group_name_H-M   'P 1'
#
loop_
_entity.id
_entity.type
_entity.pdbx_description
1 polymer ?
#
loop_
_entity_poly.entity_id
_entity_poly.type
_entity_poly.pdbx_seq_one_letter_code
_entity_poly.pdbx_strand_id
1 'polypeptide(L)'
;MHLSPARILNFIRREAVLCCAALAALASTLFVPPSAAYISYFDFRVLCLLFCLMAVVAGLRGCGLFEALALRLLRGKKTLRFLALMLVLLPFFSSMLVTNDVALLTFVPFAILILNMADASAYAPYIIVLQTVAANLGSMATPVGNPQNLFLYNRFALSPADFFRTMLPLAAASLALLCTGVLFVPPRSVTVAMGDVHGYNTRRLPALSVLFLLCLLCVFRVAPYQLLTAVVLAMLTLFMRDLFREVDYSLLLTFVFFFIFAGNMGKIGGVNALLSALMDKHALPTCVLASQVVSNVPAAVLLSGFSQNWRVLLTGTNLGGLGTPIASLASLISLKLYARSAPGGTRRYLLVFSAVNVAALALLYALAAAG
;
A
#
# COMPACT_ATOMS: atom_id res chain seq x y z
N MET A 1 -24.34 -5.60 -26.17
CA MET A 1 -22.88 -5.34 -26.08
C MET A 1 -22.24 -6.65 -25.59
N HIS A 2 -21.81 -7.54 -26.52
CA HIS A 2 -21.21 -8.84 -26.16
C HIS A 2 -19.78 -8.61 -25.66
N LEU A 3 -19.57 -8.74 -24.36
CA LEU A 3 -18.22 -8.79 -23.77
C LEU A 3 -17.57 -10.09 -24.24
N SER A 4 -16.47 -10.01 -25.01
CA SER A 4 -15.75 -11.22 -25.42
C SER A 4 -15.16 -11.94 -24.19
N PRO A 5 -15.18 -13.28 -24.14
CA PRO A 5 -14.63 -14.05 -22.99
C PRO A 5 -13.19 -13.65 -22.63
N ALA A 6 -12.38 -13.27 -23.61
CA ALA A 6 -11.03 -12.78 -23.41
C ALA A 6 -10.97 -11.43 -22.62
N ARG A 7 -11.94 -10.53 -22.85
CA ARG A 7 -12.00 -9.27 -22.07
C ARG A 7 -12.40 -9.51 -20.62
N ILE A 8 -13.33 -10.43 -20.39
CA ILE A 8 -13.75 -10.82 -19.05
C ILE A 8 -12.57 -11.45 -18.29
N LEU A 9 -11.87 -12.40 -18.90
CA LEU A 9 -10.70 -13.05 -18.29
C LEU A 9 -9.56 -12.06 -17.99
N ASN A 10 -9.31 -11.11 -18.89
CA ASN A 10 -8.32 -10.06 -18.66
C ASN A 10 -8.73 -9.11 -17.52
N PHE A 11 -10.03 -8.78 -17.41
CA PHE A 11 -10.54 -7.99 -16.28
C PHE A 11 -10.35 -8.74 -14.96
N ILE A 12 -10.76 -10.02 -14.88
CA ILE A 12 -10.61 -10.83 -13.68
C ILE A 12 -9.13 -10.94 -13.26
N ARG A 13 -8.21 -11.14 -14.22
CA ARG A 13 -6.77 -11.20 -13.93
C ARG A 13 -6.19 -9.86 -13.47
N ARG A 14 -6.72 -8.77 -13.96
CA ARG A 14 -6.30 -7.42 -13.58
C ARG A 14 -6.83 -7.04 -12.20
N GLU A 15 -8.11 -7.29 -11.96
CA GLU A 15 -8.85 -6.87 -10.77
C GLU A 15 -9.23 -8.08 -9.89
N ALA A 16 -8.29 -9.03 -9.71
CA ALA A 16 -8.56 -10.28 -9.01
C ALA A 16 -9.07 -10.06 -7.57
N VAL A 17 -8.51 -9.09 -6.84
CA VAL A 17 -8.91 -8.79 -5.46
C VAL A 17 -10.34 -8.26 -5.41
N LEU A 18 -10.72 -7.37 -6.33
CA LEU A 18 -12.08 -6.87 -6.46
C LEU A 18 -13.06 -8.00 -6.77
N CYS A 19 -12.71 -8.88 -7.72
CA CYS A 19 -13.55 -10.02 -8.10
C CYS A 19 -13.74 -10.99 -6.91
N CYS A 20 -12.67 -11.31 -6.20
CA CYS A 20 -12.75 -12.15 -5.00
C CYS A 20 -13.60 -11.50 -3.89
N ALA A 21 -13.44 -10.18 -3.67
CA ALA A 21 -14.23 -9.43 -2.70
C ALA A 21 -15.73 -9.44 -3.05
N ALA A 22 -16.06 -9.20 -4.33
CA ALA A 22 -17.42 -9.23 -4.82
C ALA A 22 -18.06 -10.63 -4.66
N LEU A 23 -17.33 -11.69 -5.03
CA LEU A 23 -17.79 -13.06 -4.87
C LEU A 23 -18.00 -13.43 -3.39
N ALA A 24 -17.07 -13.06 -2.51
CA ALA A 24 -17.19 -13.27 -1.08
C ALA A 24 -18.39 -12.51 -0.48
N ALA A 25 -18.58 -11.25 -0.87
CA ALA A 25 -19.74 -10.47 -0.45
C ALA A 25 -21.05 -11.13 -0.93
N LEU A 26 -21.13 -11.49 -2.22
CA LEU A 26 -22.31 -12.16 -2.78
C LEU A 26 -22.58 -13.51 -2.10
N ALA A 27 -21.57 -14.35 -1.92
CA ALA A 27 -21.74 -15.62 -1.21
C ALA A 27 -22.23 -15.42 0.23
N SER A 28 -21.77 -14.38 0.91
CA SER A 28 -22.21 -14.06 2.27
C SER A 28 -23.69 -13.65 2.36
N THR A 29 -24.27 -13.11 1.27
CA THR A 29 -25.71 -12.75 1.24
C THR A 29 -26.63 -13.95 1.28
N LEU A 30 -26.14 -15.14 0.94
CA LEU A 30 -26.92 -16.39 1.08
C LEU A 30 -27.20 -16.73 2.54
N PHE A 31 -26.32 -16.33 3.45
CA PHE A 31 -26.46 -16.57 4.89
C PHE A 31 -27.11 -15.38 5.62
N VAL A 32 -26.84 -14.17 5.13
CA VAL A 32 -27.37 -12.92 5.70
C VAL A 32 -28.00 -12.13 4.55
N PRO A 33 -29.33 -12.24 4.34
CA PRO A 33 -30.01 -11.56 3.24
C PRO A 33 -29.85 -10.04 3.28
N PRO A 34 -29.77 -9.36 2.13
CA PRO A 34 -29.69 -7.91 2.05
C PRO A 34 -30.83 -7.22 2.79
N SER A 35 -30.50 -6.23 3.61
CA SER A 35 -31.45 -5.44 4.38
C SER A 35 -30.93 -4.00 4.54
N ALA A 36 -31.78 -3.10 5.03
CA ALA A 36 -31.38 -1.72 5.33
C ALA A 36 -30.20 -1.63 6.34
N ALA A 37 -29.99 -2.69 7.15
CA ALA A 37 -28.86 -2.78 8.07
C ALA A 37 -27.49 -2.83 7.36
N TYR A 38 -27.43 -3.16 6.06
CA TYR A 38 -26.17 -3.12 5.30
C TYR A 38 -25.56 -1.74 5.23
N ILE A 39 -26.38 -0.67 5.28
CA ILE A 39 -25.90 0.71 5.28
C ILE A 39 -24.99 0.98 6.49
N SER A 40 -25.26 0.34 7.63
CA SER A 40 -24.43 0.49 8.83
C SER A 40 -23.06 -0.21 8.77
N TYR A 41 -22.83 -1.06 7.77
CA TYR A 41 -21.53 -1.69 7.56
C TYR A 41 -20.51 -0.73 6.95
N PHE A 42 -20.97 0.27 6.19
CA PHE A 42 -20.09 1.17 5.45
C PHE A 42 -19.48 2.24 6.35
N ASP A 43 -18.18 2.35 6.31
CA ASP A 43 -17.47 3.51 6.84
C ASP A 43 -17.31 4.56 5.73
N PHE A 44 -18.33 5.43 5.62
CA PHE A 44 -18.34 6.52 4.63
C PHE A 44 -17.17 7.49 4.79
N ARG A 45 -16.72 7.70 6.05
CA ARG A 45 -15.55 8.56 6.31
C ARG A 45 -14.30 7.98 5.66
N VAL A 46 -14.06 6.69 5.83
CA VAL A 46 -12.91 6.01 5.22
C VAL A 46 -12.99 6.06 3.70
N LEU A 47 -14.14 5.77 3.10
CA LEU A 47 -14.32 5.82 1.65
C LEU A 47 -14.07 7.23 1.07
N CYS A 48 -14.59 8.27 1.70
CA CYS A 48 -14.37 9.65 1.30
C CYS A 48 -12.89 10.06 1.45
N LEU A 49 -12.25 9.71 2.56
CA LEU A 49 -10.84 10.00 2.79
C LEU A 49 -9.93 9.27 1.79
N LEU A 50 -10.22 8.00 1.50
CA LEU A 50 -9.49 7.22 0.48
C LEU A 50 -9.64 7.89 -0.89
N PHE A 51 -10.86 8.23 -1.31
CA PHE A 51 -11.09 8.93 -2.57
C PHE A 51 -10.29 10.22 -2.67
N CYS A 52 -10.40 11.11 -1.65
CA CYS A 52 -9.72 12.39 -1.63
C CYS A 52 -8.20 12.24 -1.67
N LEU A 53 -7.65 11.35 -0.83
CA LEU A 53 -6.22 11.07 -0.79
C LEU A 53 -5.71 10.52 -2.12
N MET A 54 -6.40 9.54 -2.72
CA MET A 54 -6.00 8.96 -4.01
C MET A 54 -5.98 10.02 -5.12
N ALA A 55 -7.01 10.86 -5.22
CA ALA A 55 -7.07 11.91 -6.23
C ALA A 55 -5.95 12.95 -6.06
N VAL A 56 -5.74 13.43 -4.84
CA VAL A 56 -4.72 14.46 -4.54
C VAL A 56 -3.31 13.91 -4.71
N VAL A 57 -3.05 12.69 -4.22
CA VAL A 57 -1.74 12.03 -4.34
C VAL A 57 -1.42 11.70 -5.80
N ALA A 58 -2.40 11.25 -6.59
CA ALA A 58 -2.21 11.05 -8.03
C ALA A 58 -1.84 12.37 -8.74
N GLY A 59 -2.49 13.47 -8.35
CA GLY A 59 -2.13 14.81 -8.84
C GLY A 59 -0.71 15.23 -8.47
N LEU A 60 -0.28 15.02 -7.22
CA LEU A 60 1.08 15.31 -6.76
C LEU A 60 2.13 14.46 -7.51
N ARG A 61 1.84 13.17 -7.72
CA ARG A 61 2.66 12.30 -8.56
C ARG A 61 2.75 12.84 -9.99
N GLY A 62 1.62 13.22 -10.60
CA GLY A 62 1.58 13.79 -11.94
C GLY A 62 2.35 15.11 -12.12
N CYS A 63 2.69 15.80 -11.01
CA CYS A 63 3.59 16.95 -11.04
C CYS A 63 5.07 16.57 -11.22
N GLY A 64 5.47 15.29 -11.13
CA GLY A 64 6.85 14.82 -11.30
C GLY A 64 7.79 15.15 -10.13
N LEU A 65 7.23 15.49 -8.96
CA LEU A 65 8.04 15.89 -7.78
C LEU A 65 8.96 14.77 -7.30
N PHE A 66 8.46 13.53 -7.25
CA PHE A 66 9.21 12.38 -6.76
C PHE A 66 10.32 11.98 -7.73
N GLU A 67 10.04 12.03 -9.03
CA GLU A 67 11.01 11.77 -10.10
C GLU A 67 12.12 12.84 -10.08
N ALA A 68 11.76 14.12 -9.93
CA ALA A 68 12.74 15.21 -9.86
C ALA A 68 13.68 15.07 -8.65
N LEU A 69 13.12 14.70 -7.48
CA LEU A 69 13.92 14.45 -6.28
C LEU A 69 14.86 13.25 -6.48
N ALA A 70 14.36 12.17 -7.04
CA ALA A 70 15.13 10.98 -7.30
C ALA A 70 16.28 11.25 -8.27
N LEU A 71 16.02 11.91 -9.38
CA LEU A 71 17.03 12.31 -10.37
C LEU A 71 18.13 13.17 -9.76
N ARG A 72 17.76 14.16 -8.93
CA ARG A 72 18.72 15.04 -8.26
C ARG A 72 19.67 14.29 -7.32
N LEU A 73 19.16 13.28 -6.63
CA LEU A 73 19.93 12.47 -5.68
C LEU A 73 20.87 11.46 -6.38
N LEU A 74 20.47 10.94 -7.54
CA LEU A 74 21.13 9.80 -8.19
C LEU A 74 22.10 10.21 -9.32
N ARG A 75 22.09 11.46 -9.80
CA ARG A 75 22.94 11.96 -10.90
C ARG A 75 24.43 11.89 -10.54
N GLY A 76 25.28 11.52 -11.51
CA GLY A 76 26.73 11.57 -11.43
C GLY A 76 27.42 10.26 -11.00
N LYS A 77 28.70 10.34 -10.62
CA LYS A 77 29.47 9.19 -10.14
C LYS A 77 29.07 8.81 -8.73
N LYS A 78 28.66 7.58 -8.52
CA LYS A 78 28.24 7.02 -7.22
C LYS A 78 28.76 5.60 -7.07
N THR A 79 28.66 5.04 -5.87
CA THR A 79 28.81 3.58 -5.72
C THR A 79 27.46 2.89 -5.94
N LEU A 80 27.46 1.66 -6.45
CA LEU A 80 26.23 0.89 -6.65
C LEU A 80 25.48 0.69 -5.33
N ARG A 81 26.20 0.51 -4.21
CA ARG A 81 25.62 0.43 -2.87
C ARG A 81 24.89 1.71 -2.48
N PHE A 82 25.48 2.88 -2.71
CA PHE A 82 24.80 4.15 -2.45
C PHE A 82 23.59 4.35 -3.35
N LEU A 83 23.71 3.98 -4.62
CA LEU A 83 22.58 3.99 -5.57
C LEU A 83 21.44 3.11 -5.08
N ALA A 84 21.73 1.86 -4.67
CA ALA A 84 20.76 0.96 -4.10
C ALA A 84 20.11 1.50 -2.82
N LEU A 85 20.92 2.12 -1.92
CA LEU A 85 20.41 2.74 -0.71
C LEU A 85 19.40 3.85 -1.04
N MET A 86 19.71 4.74 -1.95
CA MET A 86 18.77 5.80 -2.36
C MET A 86 17.52 5.24 -3.02
N LEU A 87 17.67 4.24 -3.90
CA LEU A 87 16.53 3.59 -4.55
C LEU A 87 15.61 2.87 -3.55
N VAL A 88 16.11 2.41 -2.42
CA VAL A 88 15.33 1.78 -1.33
C VAL A 88 14.72 2.82 -0.40
N LEU A 89 15.47 3.86 -0.02
CA LEU A 89 15.00 4.90 0.91
C LEU A 89 13.93 5.80 0.28
N LEU A 90 14.02 6.08 -1.02
CA LEU A 90 13.00 6.89 -1.70
C LEU A 90 11.58 6.32 -1.56
N PRO A 91 11.29 5.05 -1.91
CA PRO A 91 9.97 4.48 -1.68
C PRO A 91 9.64 4.31 -0.19
N PHE A 92 10.62 4.07 0.69
CA PHE A 92 10.38 3.99 2.14
C PHE A 92 9.78 5.28 2.69
N PHE A 93 10.42 6.42 2.44
CA PHE A 93 9.95 7.71 2.96
C PHE A 93 8.75 8.25 2.17
N SER A 94 8.74 8.06 0.85
CA SER A 94 7.61 8.53 0.03
C SER A 94 6.31 7.81 0.38
N SER A 95 6.36 6.51 0.68
CA SER A 95 5.18 5.73 1.04
C SER A 95 4.55 6.14 2.39
N MET A 96 5.24 6.93 3.20
CA MET A 96 4.66 7.54 4.40
C MET A 96 3.65 8.64 4.07
N LEU A 97 3.77 9.26 2.91
CA LEU A 97 2.95 10.40 2.46
C LEU A 97 2.00 10.02 1.34
N VAL A 98 2.51 9.22 0.39
CA VAL A 98 1.71 8.63 -0.69
C VAL A 98 1.59 7.14 -0.44
N THR A 99 0.55 6.47 -0.88
CA THR A 99 0.39 5.04 -0.59
C THR A 99 1.56 4.21 -1.13
N ASN A 100 1.83 3.05 -0.49
CA ASN A 100 2.85 2.09 -0.92
C ASN A 100 2.74 1.72 -2.40
N ASP A 101 1.51 1.57 -2.91
CA ASP A 101 1.24 1.22 -4.31
C ASP A 101 1.69 2.33 -5.25
N VAL A 102 1.37 3.58 -4.93
CA VAL A 102 1.78 4.77 -5.71
C VAL A 102 3.30 4.95 -5.69
N ALA A 103 3.93 4.73 -4.52
CA ALA A 103 5.38 4.77 -4.41
C ALA A 103 6.04 3.75 -5.35
N LEU A 104 5.56 2.50 -5.39
CA LEU A 104 6.15 1.48 -6.26
C LEU A 104 5.86 1.69 -7.74
N LEU A 105 4.66 2.19 -8.09
CA LEU A 105 4.34 2.57 -9.47
C LEU A 105 5.28 3.66 -10.00
N THR A 106 5.80 4.50 -9.12
CA THR A 106 6.76 5.57 -9.47
C THR A 106 8.20 5.05 -9.47
N PHE A 107 8.63 4.45 -8.37
CA PHE A 107 10.06 4.17 -8.15
C PHE A 107 10.55 2.85 -8.75
N VAL A 108 9.70 1.84 -9.00
CA VAL A 108 10.16 0.58 -9.61
C VAL A 108 10.57 0.77 -11.08
N PRO A 109 9.76 1.40 -11.96
CA PRO A 109 10.18 1.69 -13.33
C PRO A 109 11.43 2.57 -13.37
N PHE A 110 11.50 3.54 -12.45
CA PHE A 110 12.65 4.43 -12.31
C PHE A 110 13.92 3.64 -11.90
N ALA A 111 13.82 2.72 -10.94
CA ALA A 111 14.94 1.88 -10.55
C ALA A 111 15.44 0.98 -11.69
N ILE A 112 14.51 0.41 -12.46
CA ILE A 112 14.85 -0.41 -13.63
C ILE A 112 15.66 0.43 -14.64
N LEU A 113 15.21 1.64 -14.94
CA LEU A 113 15.89 2.56 -15.84
C LEU A 113 17.30 2.87 -15.34
N ILE A 114 17.43 3.29 -14.07
CA ILE A 114 18.70 3.68 -13.46
C ILE A 114 19.69 2.50 -13.42
N LEU A 115 19.24 1.32 -13.05
CA LEU A 115 20.08 0.14 -12.97
C LEU A 115 20.56 -0.32 -14.35
N ASN A 116 19.74 -0.16 -15.39
CA ASN A 116 20.13 -0.40 -16.77
C ASN A 116 21.22 0.61 -17.23
N MET A 117 21.02 1.91 -16.95
CA MET A 117 22.00 2.94 -17.28
C MET A 117 23.33 2.78 -16.54
N ALA A 118 23.28 2.21 -15.33
CA ALA A 118 24.47 1.94 -14.50
C ALA A 118 25.15 0.60 -14.81
N ASP A 119 24.69 -0.14 -15.85
CA ASP A 119 25.13 -1.51 -16.15
C ASP A 119 25.07 -2.43 -14.92
N ALA A 120 23.99 -2.31 -14.16
CA ALA A 120 23.76 -3.00 -12.89
C ALA A 120 22.48 -3.85 -12.90
N SER A 121 21.93 -4.18 -14.07
CA SER A 121 20.68 -4.93 -14.27
C SER A 121 20.66 -6.28 -13.55
N ALA A 122 21.84 -6.91 -13.36
CA ALA A 122 21.97 -8.15 -12.60
C ALA A 122 21.52 -8.03 -11.14
N TYR A 123 21.55 -6.82 -10.56
CA TYR A 123 21.10 -6.54 -9.18
C TYR A 123 19.65 -6.07 -9.10
N ALA A 124 18.99 -5.85 -10.24
CA ALA A 124 17.63 -5.34 -10.29
C ALA A 124 16.62 -6.21 -9.49
N PRO A 125 16.61 -7.56 -9.56
CA PRO A 125 15.70 -8.37 -8.76
C PRO A 125 15.82 -8.07 -7.28
N TYR A 126 17.04 -8.01 -6.75
CA TYR A 126 17.30 -7.79 -5.33
C TYR A 126 16.92 -6.37 -4.89
N ILE A 127 17.35 -5.35 -5.62
CA ILE A 127 17.09 -3.94 -5.29
C ILE A 127 15.58 -3.64 -5.38
N ILE A 128 14.88 -4.16 -6.40
CA ILE A 128 13.43 -3.94 -6.55
C ILE A 128 12.65 -4.68 -5.46
N VAL A 129 13.10 -5.86 -5.03
CA VAL A 129 12.50 -6.55 -3.88
C VAL A 129 12.69 -5.73 -2.60
N LEU A 130 13.89 -5.20 -2.36
CA LEU A 130 14.11 -4.29 -1.22
C LEU A 130 13.25 -3.03 -1.30
N GLN A 131 13.03 -2.45 -2.50
CA GLN A 131 12.10 -1.34 -2.70
C GLN A 131 10.65 -1.72 -2.33
N THR A 132 10.25 -2.94 -2.69
CA THR A 132 8.89 -3.45 -2.38
C THR A 132 8.70 -3.58 -0.87
N VAL A 133 9.67 -4.18 -0.19
CA VAL A 133 9.68 -4.27 1.28
C VAL A 133 9.72 -2.87 1.90
N ALA A 134 10.53 -1.97 1.35
CA ALA A 134 10.66 -0.59 1.81
C ALA A 134 9.34 0.19 1.71
N ALA A 135 8.61 0.08 0.59
CA ALA A 135 7.33 0.74 0.43
C ALA A 135 6.26 0.18 1.40
N ASN A 136 6.20 -1.15 1.57
CA ASN A 136 5.27 -1.77 2.52
C ASN A 136 5.58 -1.36 3.97
N LEU A 137 6.85 -1.41 4.38
CA LEU A 137 7.25 -1.11 5.75
C LEU A 137 7.33 0.40 6.05
N GLY A 138 7.68 1.22 5.07
CA GLY A 138 7.64 2.68 5.20
C GLY A 138 6.21 3.20 5.37
N SER A 139 5.29 2.69 4.57
CA SER A 139 3.88 3.11 4.61
C SER A 139 3.19 2.83 5.95
N MET A 140 3.67 1.86 6.72
CA MET A 140 3.09 1.58 8.04
C MET A 140 3.35 2.69 9.08
N ALA A 141 4.32 3.57 8.84
CA ALA A 141 4.71 4.61 9.79
C ALA A 141 3.67 5.73 9.94
N THR A 142 2.71 5.86 9.02
CA THR A 142 1.68 6.92 9.05
C THR A 142 0.27 6.37 8.78
N PRO A 143 -0.77 7.05 9.27
CA PRO A 143 -2.15 6.67 8.98
C PRO A 143 -2.53 6.75 7.49
N VAL A 144 -1.83 7.59 6.71
CA VAL A 144 -2.11 7.82 5.28
C VAL A 144 -1.26 6.96 4.35
N GLY A 145 -0.23 6.30 4.85
CA GLY A 145 0.72 5.54 4.05
C GLY A 145 0.12 4.30 3.39
N ASN A 146 -0.95 3.74 3.93
CA ASN A 146 -1.67 2.64 3.30
C ASN A 146 -3.15 2.60 3.72
N PRO A 147 -4.03 1.96 2.91
CA PRO A 147 -5.46 1.96 3.16
C PRO A 147 -5.88 1.27 4.45
N GLN A 148 -5.21 0.19 4.88
CA GLN A 148 -5.53 -0.51 6.12
C GLN A 148 -5.24 0.33 7.36
N ASN A 149 -4.15 1.13 7.36
CA ASN A 149 -3.86 2.05 8.45
C ASN A 149 -4.93 3.12 8.57
N LEU A 150 -5.31 3.74 7.44
CA LEU A 150 -6.35 4.74 7.43
C LEU A 150 -7.66 4.17 7.96
N PHE A 151 -8.03 2.94 7.53
CA PHE A 151 -9.21 2.25 8.00
C PHE A 151 -9.15 2.00 9.52
N LEU A 152 -8.10 1.32 10.02
CA LEU A 152 -7.96 0.98 11.44
C LEU A 152 -7.87 2.23 12.33
N TYR A 153 -7.14 3.26 11.87
CA TYR A 153 -7.04 4.56 12.54
C TYR A 153 -8.42 5.21 12.75
N ASN A 154 -9.27 5.16 11.74
CA ASN A 154 -10.63 5.70 11.82
C ASN A 154 -11.56 4.78 12.61
N ARG A 155 -11.54 3.47 12.35
CA ARG A 155 -12.40 2.45 12.96
C ARG A 155 -12.30 2.46 14.50
N PHE A 156 -11.07 2.53 15.02
CA PHE A 156 -10.80 2.52 16.47
C PHE A 156 -10.63 3.92 17.08
N ALA A 157 -10.91 4.96 16.31
CA ALA A 157 -10.80 6.34 16.75
C ALA A 157 -9.45 6.68 17.40
N LEU A 158 -8.33 6.12 16.84
CA LEU A 158 -7.00 6.24 17.43
C LEU A 158 -6.54 7.70 17.53
N SER A 159 -5.82 8.02 18.60
CA SER A 159 -5.07 9.27 18.67
C SER A 159 -3.80 9.19 17.79
N PRO A 160 -3.30 10.32 17.27
CA PRO A 160 -2.00 10.33 16.59
C PRO A 160 -0.88 9.75 17.44
N ALA A 161 -0.86 10.09 18.74
CA ALA A 161 0.16 9.62 19.67
C ALA A 161 0.15 8.08 19.83
N ASP A 162 -1.03 7.46 19.96
CA ASP A 162 -1.15 6.01 20.08
C ASP A 162 -0.71 5.29 18.81
N PHE A 163 -1.11 5.83 17.65
CA PHE A 163 -0.69 5.28 16.36
C PHE A 163 0.83 5.33 16.20
N PHE A 164 1.43 6.50 16.40
CA PHE A 164 2.88 6.67 16.22
C PHE A 164 3.70 5.90 17.25
N ARG A 165 3.26 5.83 18.52
CA ARG A 165 3.94 5.00 19.55
C ARG A 165 3.95 3.53 19.18
N THR A 166 2.93 3.02 18.52
CA THR A 166 2.85 1.62 18.09
C THR A 166 3.68 1.36 16.84
N MET A 167 3.62 2.25 15.85
CA MET A 167 4.17 1.96 14.52
C MET A 167 5.60 2.46 14.30
N LEU A 168 6.02 3.58 14.93
CA LEU A 168 7.36 4.13 14.71
C LEU A 168 8.50 3.19 15.15
N PRO A 169 8.43 2.46 16.27
CA PRO A 169 9.49 1.51 16.63
C PRO A 169 9.68 0.42 15.58
N LEU A 170 8.58 -0.13 15.04
CA LEU A 170 8.62 -1.11 13.96
C LEU A 170 9.14 -0.52 12.65
N ALA A 171 8.75 0.72 12.32
CA ALA A 171 9.25 1.42 11.15
C ALA A 171 10.76 1.69 11.27
N ALA A 172 11.24 2.08 12.44
CA ALA A 172 12.67 2.29 12.68
C ALA A 172 13.47 0.97 12.57
N ALA A 173 12.98 -0.12 13.16
CA ALA A 173 13.57 -1.45 13.01
C ALA A 173 13.59 -1.90 11.55
N SER A 174 12.51 -1.62 10.79
CA SER A 174 12.41 -1.90 9.37
C SER A 174 13.42 -1.12 8.54
N LEU A 175 13.62 0.16 8.87
CA LEU A 175 14.64 0.99 8.23
C LEU A 175 16.04 0.44 8.46
N ALA A 176 16.38 0.04 9.70
CA ALA A 176 17.65 -0.57 10.02
C ALA A 176 17.86 -1.90 9.25
N LEU A 177 16.81 -2.74 9.18
CA LEU A 177 16.83 -3.99 8.42
C LEU A 177 17.10 -3.74 6.93
N LEU A 178 16.44 -2.76 6.32
CA LEU A 178 16.62 -2.40 4.92
C LEU A 178 18.02 -1.84 4.64
N CYS A 179 18.53 -0.97 5.51
CA CYS A 179 19.90 -0.47 5.42
C CYS A 179 20.93 -1.61 5.51
N THR A 180 20.71 -2.58 6.40
CA THR A 180 21.53 -3.80 6.49
C THR A 180 21.41 -4.63 5.20
N GLY A 181 20.20 -4.81 4.66
CA GLY A 181 19.99 -5.50 3.39
C GLY A 181 20.76 -4.87 2.22
N VAL A 182 20.86 -3.55 2.18
CA VAL A 182 21.63 -2.84 1.14
C VAL A 182 23.15 -3.12 1.22
N LEU A 183 23.69 -3.48 2.38
CA LEU A 183 25.13 -3.80 2.51
C LEU A 183 25.55 -5.02 1.68
N PHE A 184 24.63 -5.90 1.31
CA PHE A 184 24.90 -7.03 0.40
C PHE A 184 25.10 -6.60 -1.06
N VAL A 185 24.82 -5.33 -1.41
CA VAL A 185 25.13 -4.79 -2.74
C VAL A 185 26.60 -4.35 -2.76
N PRO A 186 27.39 -4.76 -3.80
CA PRO A 186 28.81 -4.42 -3.87
C PRO A 186 29.03 -2.90 -4.04
N PRO A 187 30.09 -2.33 -3.44
CA PRO A 187 30.39 -0.89 -3.52
C PRO A 187 31.16 -0.51 -4.81
N ARG A 188 30.83 -1.12 -5.96
CA ARG A 188 31.50 -0.76 -7.23
C ARG A 188 31.07 0.62 -7.69
N SER A 189 31.99 1.34 -8.33
CA SER A 189 31.70 2.63 -8.95
C SER A 189 30.80 2.47 -10.17
N VAL A 190 29.79 3.31 -10.26
CA VAL A 190 28.86 3.39 -11.39
C VAL A 190 28.65 4.86 -11.76
N THR A 191 28.39 5.12 -13.04
CA THR A 191 28.09 6.47 -13.52
C THR A 191 26.68 6.46 -14.10
N VAL A 192 25.83 7.33 -13.59
CA VAL A 192 24.48 7.53 -14.14
C VAL A 192 24.50 8.81 -14.95
N ALA A 193 24.52 8.66 -16.27
CA ALA A 193 24.45 9.77 -17.22
C ALA A 193 22.97 10.02 -17.54
N MET A 194 22.41 11.05 -16.95
CA MET A 194 21.02 11.48 -17.22
C MET A 194 21.02 12.77 -18.01
N GLY A 195 20.18 12.86 -19.03
CA GLY A 195 19.82 14.09 -19.70
C GLY A 195 19.11 15.05 -18.74
N ASP A 196 18.91 16.29 -19.19
CA ASP A 196 18.18 17.27 -18.39
C ASP A 196 16.73 16.82 -18.13
N VAL A 197 16.30 16.97 -16.90
CA VAL A 197 14.94 16.65 -16.47
C VAL A 197 13.98 17.61 -17.18
N HIS A 198 13.06 17.10 -17.97
CA HIS A 198 11.96 17.89 -18.49
C HIS A 198 11.18 18.47 -17.30
N GLY A 199 10.94 19.77 -17.31
CA GLY A 199 10.39 20.52 -16.19
C GLY A 199 9.10 19.89 -15.65
N TYR A 200 9.06 19.69 -14.36
CA TYR A 200 7.87 19.26 -13.63
C TYR A 200 6.78 20.34 -13.72
N ASN A 201 5.52 19.91 -13.76
CA ASN A 201 4.40 20.84 -13.83
C ASN A 201 4.14 21.50 -12.46
N THR A 202 4.81 22.62 -12.22
CA THR A 202 4.67 23.35 -10.95
C THR A 202 3.36 24.08 -10.77
N ARG A 203 2.56 24.28 -11.84
CA ARG A 203 1.34 25.11 -11.79
C ARG A 203 0.28 24.55 -10.82
N ARG A 204 0.11 23.23 -10.79
CA ARG A 204 -0.87 22.55 -9.92
C ARG A 204 -0.31 22.23 -8.53
N LEU A 205 1.01 22.24 -8.35
CA LEU A 205 1.68 21.81 -7.14
C LEU A 205 1.22 22.57 -5.87
N PRO A 206 1.10 23.90 -5.84
CA PRO A 206 0.64 24.61 -4.66
C PRO A 206 -0.79 24.22 -4.24
N ALA A 207 -1.70 24.16 -5.21
CA ALA A 207 -3.11 23.78 -4.94
C ALA A 207 -3.21 22.35 -4.41
N LEU A 208 -2.49 21.40 -5.03
CA LEU A 208 -2.45 19.99 -4.59
C LEU A 208 -1.80 19.84 -3.22
N SER A 209 -0.75 20.63 -2.91
CA SER A 209 -0.13 20.63 -1.58
C SER A 209 -1.10 21.12 -0.49
N VAL A 210 -1.87 22.17 -0.78
CA VAL A 210 -2.92 22.65 0.14
C VAL A 210 -4.01 21.59 0.33
N LEU A 211 -4.49 20.96 -0.76
CA LEU A 211 -5.48 19.89 -0.67
C LEU A 211 -4.93 18.68 0.12
N PHE A 212 -3.66 18.34 -0.06
CA PHE A 212 -3.02 17.27 0.70
C PHE A 212 -2.95 17.61 2.19
N LEU A 213 -2.59 18.83 2.55
CA LEU A 213 -2.62 19.30 3.94
C LEU A 213 -4.02 19.23 4.54
N LEU A 214 -5.06 19.62 3.78
CA LEU A 214 -6.46 19.49 4.20
C LEU A 214 -6.83 18.01 4.39
N CYS A 215 -6.37 17.10 3.53
CA CYS A 215 -6.56 15.67 3.73
C CYS A 215 -5.95 15.21 5.07
N LEU A 216 -4.71 15.63 5.37
CA LEU A 216 -4.06 15.29 6.64
C LEU A 216 -4.83 15.84 7.86
N LEU A 217 -5.30 17.09 7.80
CA LEU A 217 -6.12 17.67 8.87
C LEU A 217 -7.41 16.86 9.11
N CYS A 218 -8.03 16.36 8.03
CA CYS A 218 -9.22 15.51 8.16
C CYS A 218 -8.90 14.11 8.69
N VAL A 219 -7.77 13.51 8.30
CA VAL A 219 -7.32 12.22 8.84
C VAL A 219 -7.07 12.36 10.34
N PHE A 220 -6.40 13.43 10.78
CA PHE A 220 -6.17 13.73 12.20
C PHE A 220 -7.39 14.31 12.93
N ARG A 221 -8.56 14.34 12.29
CA ARG A 221 -9.85 14.79 12.86
C ARG A 221 -9.90 16.24 13.27
N VAL A 222 -9.05 17.08 12.75
CA VAL A 222 -9.08 18.53 12.95
C VAL A 222 -10.21 19.15 12.11
N ALA A 223 -10.49 18.60 10.93
CA ALA A 223 -11.54 19.10 10.02
C ALA A 223 -12.56 17.98 9.67
N PRO A 224 -13.82 18.34 9.37
CA PRO A 224 -14.84 17.37 8.98
C PRO A 224 -14.58 16.83 7.56
N TYR A 225 -14.71 15.50 7.37
CA TYR A 225 -14.45 14.85 6.09
C TYR A 225 -15.44 15.26 4.98
N GLN A 226 -16.68 15.65 5.35
CA GLN A 226 -17.69 16.13 4.40
C GLN A 226 -17.22 17.41 3.70
N LEU A 227 -16.67 18.36 4.47
CA LEU A 227 -16.12 19.60 3.93
C LEU A 227 -14.94 19.32 2.97
N LEU A 228 -14.00 18.45 3.41
CA LEU A 228 -12.89 18.03 2.56
C LEU A 228 -13.39 17.45 1.24
N THR A 229 -14.34 16.50 1.32
CA THR A 229 -14.87 15.83 0.13
C THR A 229 -15.51 16.83 -0.82
N ALA A 230 -16.30 17.78 -0.30
CA ALA A 230 -16.91 18.84 -1.10
C ALA A 230 -15.84 19.73 -1.78
N VAL A 231 -14.81 20.15 -1.03
CA VAL A 231 -13.71 20.98 -1.56
C VAL A 231 -12.93 20.23 -2.64
N VAL A 232 -12.55 18.96 -2.38
CA VAL A 232 -11.83 18.15 -3.36
C VAL A 232 -12.67 17.93 -4.61
N LEU A 233 -13.95 17.54 -4.48
CA LEU A 233 -14.84 17.37 -5.63
C LEU A 233 -15.00 18.66 -6.42
N ALA A 234 -15.16 19.81 -5.78
CA ALA A 234 -15.23 21.10 -6.45
C ALA A 234 -13.94 21.42 -7.22
N MET A 235 -12.77 21.23 -6.59
CA MET A 235 -11.48 21.47 -7.25
C MET A 235 -11.24 20.52 -8.43
N LEU A 236 -11.59 19.23 -8.28
CA LEU A 236 -11.48 18.28 -9.38
C LEU A 236 -12.43 18.65 -10.54
N THR A 237 -13.69 18.92 -10.25
CA THR A 237 -14.69 19.23 -11.29
C THR A 237 -14.41 20.52 -12.04
N LEU A 238 -13.89 21.54 -11.36
CA LEU A 238 -13.67 22.85 -11.96
C LEU A 238 -12.29 22.97 -12.65
N PHE A 239 -11.24 22.38 -12.05
CA PHE A 239 -9.86 22.68 -12.45
C PHE A 239 -9.00 21.47 -12.81
N MET A 240 -9.37 20.24 -12.35
CA MET A 240 -8.50 19.06 -12.43
C MET A 240 -9.29 17.79 -12.78
N ARG A 241 -10.16 17.84 -13.77
CA ARG A 241 -11.05 16.73 -14.17
C ARG A 241 -10.32 15.46 -14.57
N ASP A 242 -9.10 15.60 -15.06
CA ASP A 242 -8.21 14.49 -15.39
C ASP A 242 -7.94 13.58 -14.19
N LEU A 243 -7.88 14.12 -12.97
CA LEU A 243 -7.59 13.34 -11.76
C LEU A 243 -8.72 12.37 -11.36
N PHE A 244 -9.95 12.56 -11.83
CA PHE A 244 -10.99 11.54 -11.64
C PHE A 244 -10.62 10.19 -12.26
N ARG A 245 -9.85 10.18 -13.36
CA ARG A 245 -9.42 8.95 -14.03
C ARG A 245 -8.25 8.26 -13.34
N GLU A 246 -7.54 8.98 -12.49
CA GLU A 246 -6.40 8.48 -11.72
C GLU A 246 -6.80 7.83 -10.38
N VAL A 247 -8.06 8.01 -9.95
CA VAL A 247 -8.58 7.39 -8.72
C VAL A 247 -8.75 5.89 -8.94
N ASP A 248 -8.26 5.09 -8.00
CA ASP A 248 -8.46 3.64 -8.02
C ASP A 248 -9.86 3.28 -7.48
N TYR A 249 -10.84 3.31 -8.39
CA TYR A 249 -12.21 2.90 -8.08
C TYR A 249 -12.32 1.41 -7.75
N SER A 250 -11.41 0.56 -8.26
CA SER A 250 -11.38 -0.86 -7.94
C SER A 250 -11.07 -1.08 -6.47
N LEU A 251 -10.16 -0.30 -5.91
CA LEU A 251 -9.86 -0.31 -4.48
C LEU A 251 -11.06 0.15 -3.65
N LEU A 252 -11.73 1.25 -4.02
CA LEU A 252 -12.92 1.73 -3.31
C LEU A 252 -14.05 0.70 -3.31
N LEU A 253 -14.34 0.08 -4.45
CA LEU A 253 -15.33 -0.98 -4.57
C LEU A 253 -14.93 -2.22 -3.76
N THR A 254 -13.65 -2.55 -3.72
CA THR A 254 -13.12 -3.63 -2.89
C THR A 254 -13.43 -3.39 -1.41
N PHE A 255 -13.26 -2.17 -0.91
CA PHE A 255 -13.66 -1.81 0.46
C PHE A 255 -15.16 -1.99 0.68
N VAL A 256 -15.99 -1.52 -0.25
CA VAL A 256 -17.45 -1.68 -0.18
C VAL A 256 -17.84 -3.16 -0.05
N PHE A 257 -17.29 -4.03 -0.90
CA PHE A 257 -17.56 -5.47 -0.84
C PHE A 257 -17.02 -6.11 0.44
N PHE A 258 -15.85 -5.71 0.91
CA PHE A 258 -15.33 -6.21 2.19
C PHE A 258 -16.11 -5.73 3.39
N PHE A 259 -16.66 -4.53 3.39
CA PHE A 259 -17.58 -4.09 4.45
C PHE A 259 -18.84 -4.98 4.51
N ILE A 260 -19.42 -5.32 3.36
CA ILE A 260 -20.58 -6.24 3.31
C ILE A 260 -20.16 -7.61 3.82
N PHE A 261 -19.06 -8.16 3.31
CA PHE A 261 -18.56 -9.48 3.70
C PHE A 261 -18.27 -9.56 5.21
N ALA A 262 -17.48 -8.60 5.75
CA ALA A 262 -17.12 -8.58 7.16
C ALA A 262 -18.35 -8.39 8.07
N GLY A 263 -19.29 -7.51 7.69
CA GLY A 263 -20.53 -7.31 8.42
C GLY A 263 -21.40 -8.57 8.47
N ASN A 264 -21.48 -9.32 7.35
CA ASN A 264 -22.21 -10.58 7.29
C ASN A 264 -21.50 -11.68 8.09
N MET A 265 -20.17 -11.81 8.01
CA MET A 265 -19.40 -12.78 8.80
C MET A 265 -19.61 -12.59 10.30
N GLY A 266 -19.72 -11.34 10.76
CA GLY A 266 -20.04 -11.05 12.16
C GLY A 266 -21.42 -11.54 12.61
N LYS A 267 -22.37 -11.76 11.69
CA LYS A 267 -23.72 -12.27 12.00
C LYS A 267 -23.85 -13.79 11.90
N ILE A 268 -22.87 -14.47 11.31
CA ILE A 268 -22.85 -15.94 11.22
C ILE A 268 -22.22 -16.51 12.50
N GLY A 269 -23.04 -17.05 13.41
CA GLY A 269 -22.62 -17.44 14.76
C GLY A 269 -21.38 -18.33 14.80
N GLY A 270 -21.29 -19.37 13.95
CA GLY A 270 -20.11 -20.26 13.89
C GLY A 270 -18.83 -19.55 13.43
N VAL A 271 -18.93 -18.65 12.44
CA VAL A 271 -17.78 -17.87 11.94
C VAL A 271 -17.35 -16.85 12.97
N ASN A 272 -18.32 -16.15 13.59
CA ASN A 272 -18.05 -15.19 14.65
C ASN A 272 -17.31 -15.85 15.81
N ALA A 273 -17.80 -16.97 16.33
CA ALA A 273 -17.18 -17.70 17.43
C ALA A 273 -15.74 -18.15 17.08
N LEU A 274 -15.53 -18.69 15.87
CA LEU A 274 -14.21 -19.11 15.41
C LEU A 274 -13.23 -17.93 15.29
N LEU A 275 -13.61 -16.86 14.59
CA LEU A 275 -12.73 -15.72 14.37
C LEU A 275 -12.44 -14.96 15.67
N SER A 276 -13.44 -14.80 16.55
CA SER A 276 -13.23 -14.20 17.88
C SER A 276 -12.27 -15.06 18.71
N ALA A 277 -12.44 -16.39 18.76
CA ALA A 277 -11.54 -17.26 19.51
C ALA A 277 -10.09 -17.24 18.96
N LEU A 278 -9.93 -17.17 17.63
CA LEU A 278 -8.61 -17.02 17.02
C LEU A 278 -7.97 -15.65 17.35
N MET A 279 -8.77 -14.59 17.32
CA MET A 279 -8.30 -13.25 17.65
C MET A 279 -7.99 -13.06 19.14
N ASP A 280 -8.71 -13.77 20.03
CA ASP A 280 -8.46 -13.72 21.46
C ASP A 280 -7.17 -14.46 21.85
N LYS A 281 -6.94 -15.65 21.25
CA LYS A 281 -5.81 -16.51 21.61
C LYS A 281 -4.55 -16.26 20.79
N HIS A 282 -4.70 -15.95 19.51
CA HIS A 282 -3.63 -15.92 18.52
C HIS A 282 -3.77 -14.73 17.57
N ALA A 283 -4.03 -13.53 18.08
CA ALA A 283 -4.36 -12.36 17.25
C ALA A 283 -3.26 -12.01 16.23
N LEU A 284 -1.99 -11.91 16.67
CA LEU A 284 -0.90 -11.52 15.78
C LEU A 284 -0.68 -12.53 14.63
N PRO A 285 -0.51 -13.83 14.88
CA PRO A 285 -0.39 -14.80 13.79
C PRO A 285 -1.65 -14.89 12.92
N THR A 286 -2.84 -14.72 13.49
CA THR A 286 -4.09 -14.69 12.72
C THR A 286 -4.11 -13.53 11.72
N CYS A 287 -3.71 -12.33 12.15
CA CYS A 287 -3.60 -11.16 11.25
C CYS A 287 -2.60 -11.39 10.12
N VAL A 288 -1.42 -11.93 10.45
CA VAL A 288 -0.37 -12.21 9.47
C VAL A 288 -0.84 -13.28 8.46
N LEU A 289 -1.39 -14.40 8.94
CA LEU A 289 -1.84 -15.51 8.09
C LEU A 289 -3.05 -15.11 7.22
N ALA A 290 -4.03 -14.40 7.77
CA ALA A 290 -5.15 -13.88 7.00
C ALA A 290 -4.66 -12.98 5.85
N SER A 291 -3.66 -12.15 6.10
CA SER A 291 -3.06 -11.28 5.09
C SER A 291 -2.41 -12.07 3.93
N GLN A 292 -1.86 -13.27 4.20
CA GLN A 292 -1.29 -14.12 3.15
C GLN A 292 -2.37 -14.68 2.20
N VAL A 293 -3.60 -14.81 2.68
CA VAL A 293 -4.71 -15.41 1.92
C VAL A 293 -5.53 -14.35 1.19
N VAL A 294 -5.94 -13.29 1.91
CA VAL A 294 -6.89 -12.30 1.38
C VAL A 294 -6.26 -10.93 1.14
N SER A 295 -4.93 -10.76 1.35
CA SER A 295 -4.21 -9.49 1.38
C SER A 295 -4.46 -8.69 2.68
N ASN A 296 -3.50 -7.82 3.03
CA ASN A 296 -3.47 -7.08 4.29
C ASN A 296 -4.66 -6.13 4.49
N VAL A 297 -5.11 -5.45 3.44
CA VAL A 297 -6.26 -4.51 3.53
C VAL A 297 -7.57 -5.25 3.84
N PRO A 298 -7.95 -6.29 3.08
CA PRO A 298 -9.11 -7.13 3.41
C PRO A 298 -9.02 -7.79 4.79
N ALA A 299 -7.83 -8.27 5.17
CA ALA A 299 -7.62 -8.87 6.49
C ALA A 299 -7.89 -7.86 7.61
N ALA A 300 -7.43 -6.60 7.47
CA ALA A 300 -7.71 -5.54 8.43
C ALA A 300 -9.21 -5.26 8.58
N VAL A 301 -9.93 -5.15 7.46
CA VAL A 301 -11.38 -4.91 7.47
C VAL A 301 -12.12 -6.07 8.12
N LEU A 302 -11.82 -7.31 7.70
CA LEU A 302 -12.47 -8.51 8.23
C LEU A 302 -12.22 -8.64 9.74
N LEU A 303 -10.96 -8.69 10.15
CA LEU A 303 -10.58 -9.03 11.54
C LEU A 303 -10.91 -7.93 12.54
N SER A 304 -11.05 -6.67 12.11
CA SER A 304 -11.50 -5.57 12.97
C SER A 304 -12.92 -5.73 13.51
N GLY A 305 -13.72 -6.60 12.92
CA GLY A 305 -15.06 -6.96 13.44
C GLY A 305 -15.03 -7.94 14.62
N PHE A 306 -13.89 -8.60 14.87
CA PHE A 306 -13.77 -9.72 15.82
C PHE A 306 -12.74 -9.47 16.94
N SER A 307 -12.15 -8.29 17.02
CA SER A 307 -11.21 -7.91 18.08
C SER A 307 -11.25 -6.43 18.35
N GLN A 308 -11.13 -6.04 19.64
CA GLN A 308 -10.93 -4.66 20.05
C GLN A 308 -9.44 -4.32 20.25
N ASN A 309 -8.54 -5.30 20.09
CA ASN A 309 -7.11 -5.07 20.19
C ASN A 309 -6.55 -4.45 18.91
N TRP A 310 -6.76 -3.15 18.75
CA TRP A 310 -6.33 -2.39 17.59
C TRP A 310 -4.81 -2.40 17.39
N ARG A 311 -4.00 -2.51 18.48
CA ARG A 311 -2.53 -2.56 18.37
C ARG A 311 -2.09 -3.78 17.59
N VAL A 312 -2.63 -4.94 17.94
CA VAL A 312 -2.29 -6.20 17.26
C VAL A 312 -2.84 -6.24 15.84
N LEU A 313 -4.05 -5.71 15.62
CA LEU A 313 -4.61 -5.58 14.26
C LEU A 313 -3.72 -4.70 13.38
N LEU A 314 -3.33 -3.52 13.90
CA LEU A 314 -2.49 -2.58 13.18
C LEU A 314 -1.10 -3.17 12.88
N THR A 315 -0.45 -3.75 13.89
CA THR A 315 0.86 -4.40 13.75
C THR A 315 0.79 -5.60 12.82
N GLY A 316 -0.14 -6.53 13.09
CA GLY A 316 -0.23 -7.80 12.39
C GLY A 316 -0.60 -7.67 10.92
N THR A 317 -1.51 -6.74 10.56
CA THR A 317 -1.88 -6.53 9.15
C THR A 317 -0.80 -5.77 8.37
N ASN A 318 -0.02 -4.90 9.01
CA ASN A 318 1.14 -4.27 8.37
C ASN A 318 2.26 -5.27 8.13
N LEU A 319 2.65 -6.05 9.14
CA LEU A 319 3.64 -7.13 8.98
C LEU A 319 3.13 -8.21 8.00
N GLY A 320 1.83 -8.49 8.04
CA GLY A 320 1.17 -9.41 7.12
C GLY A 320 1.21 -8.99 5.65
N GLY A 321 1.53 -7.73 5.34
CA GLY A 321 1.82 -7.28 3.98
C GLY A 321 3.15 -7.80 3.40
N LEU A 322 4.02 -8.36 4.25
CA LEU A 322 5.19 -9.14 3.88
C LEU A 322 4.82 -10.61 3.66
N GLY A 323 5.75 -11.40 3.14
CA GLY A 323 5.56 -12.85 2.91
C GLY A 323 5.27 -13.16 1.44
N THR A 324 4.04 -13.51 1.11
CA THR A 324 3.67 -13.86 -0.28
C THR A 324 3.41 -12.64 -1.15
N PRO A 325 3.53 -12.74 -2.49
CA PRO A 325 3.16 -11.63 -3.38
C PRO A 325 1.68 -11.21 -3.28
N ILE A 326 0.80 -12.10 -2.82
CA ILE A 326 -0.64 -11.83 -2.65
C ILE A 326 -0.91 -11.02 -1.38
N ALA A 327 -0.02 -11.08 -0.41
CA ALA A 327 -0.18 -10.44 0.89
C ALA A 327 -0.34 -8.92 0.82
N SER A 328 0.19 -8.29 -0.25
CA SER A 328 0.05 -6.86 -0.51
C SER A 328 -0.11 -6.57 -2.01
N LEU A 329 -1.04 -5.69 -2.38
CA LEU A 329 -1.19 -5.20 -3.76
C LEU A 329 0.10 -4.57 -4.27
N ALA A 330 0.82 -3.84 -3.42
CA ALA A 330 2.12 -3.25 -3.72
C ALA A 330 3.14 -4.31 -4.20
N SER A 331 3.17 -5.48 -3.57
CA SER A 331 4.01 -6.60 -3.97
C SER A 331 3.66 -7.14 -5.36
N LEU A 332 2.37 -7.24 -5.68
CA LEU A 332 1.89 -7.65 -7.00
C LEU A 332 2.23 -6.62 -8.09
N ILE A 333 2.13 -5.33 -7.78
CA ILE A 333 2.50 -4.23 -8.68
C ILE A 333 3.98 -4.34 -9.04
N SER A 334 4.84 -4.44 -8.03
CA SER A 334 6.28 -4.56 -8.21
C SER A 334 6.66 -5.79 -9.05
N LEU A 335 6.07 -6.96 -8.74
CA LEU A 335 6.26 -8.18 -9.53
C LEU A 335 5.84 -7.98 -10.99
N LYS A 336 4.66 -7.39 -11.25
CA LYS A 336 4.17 -7.14 -12.61
C LYS A 336 5.08 -6.19 -13.40
N LEU A 337 5.55 -5.12 -12.75
CA LEU A 337 6.45 -4.15 -13.37
C LEU A 337 7.80 -4.78 -13.72
N TYR A 338 8.38 -5.56 -12.80
CA TYR A 338 9.62 -6.27 -13.05
C TYR A 338 9.49 -7.32 -14.16
N ALA A 339 8.44 -8.15 -14.13
CA ALA A 339 8.21 -9.19 -15.12
C ALA A 339 8.03 -8.63 -16.54
N ARG A 340 7.49 -7.42 -16.68
CA ARG A 340 7.38 -6.74 -17.99
C ARG A 340 8.73 -6.24 -18.50
N SER A 341 9.63 -5.82 -17.63
CA SER A 341 10.95 -5.29 -18.01
C SER A 341 11.99 -6.39 -18.25
N ALA A 342 11.84 -7.56 -17.61
CA ALA A 342 12.75 -8.68 -17.69
C ALA A 342 11.99 -10.02 -17.82
N PRO A 343 11.42 -10.34 -19.00
CA PRO A 343 10.52 -11.50 -19.19
C PRO A 343 11.10 -12.85 -18.74
N GLY A 344 12.41 -13.07 -18.81
CA GLY A 344 13.08 -14.30 -18.34
C GLY A 344 13.47 -14.29 -16.86
N GLY A 345 13.36 -13.15 -16.17
CA GLY A 345 13.88 -12.96 -14.81
C GLY A 345 12.88 -13.25 -13.69
N THR A 346 11.61 -13.53 -14.00
CA THR A 346 10.52 -13.64 -13.01
C THR A 346 10.78 -14.71 -11.96
N ARG A 347 11.33 -15.89 -12.35
CA ARG A 347 11.65 -16.95 -11.39
C ARG A 347 12.69 -16.50 -10.35
N ARG A 348 13.75 -15.83 -10.81
CA ARG A 348 14.80 -15.29 -9.93
C ARG A 348 14.23 -14.22 -9.01
N TYR A 349 13.40 -13.33 -9.54
CA TYR A 349 12.70 -12.32 -8.74
C TYR A 349 11.87 -12.95 -7.62
N LEU A 350 11.03 -13.96 -7.93
CA LEU A 350 10.19 -14.65 -6.95
C LEU A 350 10.99 -15.36 -5.87
N LEU A 351 12.11 -15.99 -6.21
CA LEU A 351 13.00 -16.62 -5.22
C LEU A 351 13.59 -15.58 -4.26
N VAL A 352 14.13 -14.48 -4.80
CA VAL A 352 14.67 -13.38 -4.00
C VAL A 352 13.55 -12.72 -3.19
N PHE A 353 12.39 -12.51 -3.79
CA PHE A 353 11.21 -11.95 -3.10
C PHE A 353 10.83 -12.80 -1.89
N SER A 354 10.66 -14.11 -2.08
CA SER A 354 10.28 -15.01 -0.99
C SER A 354 11.34 -15.04 0.11
N ALA A 355 12.61 -15.13 -0.23
CA ALA A 355 13.70 -15.16 0.76
C ALA A 355 13.74 -13.86 1.60
N VAL A 356 13.72 -12.71 0.94
CA VAL A 356 13.80 -11.40 1.62
C VAL A 356 12.55 -11.12 2.44
N ASN A 357 11.34 -11.36 1.88
CA ASN A 357 10.08 -11.08 2.59
C ASN A 357 9.88 -12.02 3.78
N VAL A 358 10.20 -13.32 3.66
CA VAL A 358 10.08 -14.28 4.77
C VAL A 358 11.09 -13.93 5.88
N ALA A 359 12.34 -13.60 5.53
CA ALA A 359 13.34 -13.18 6.51
C ALA A 359 12.92 -11.88 7.23
N ALA A 360 12.45 -10.88 6.49
CA ALA A 360 11.97 -9.63 7.06
C ALA A 360 10.74 -9.84 7.95
N LEU A 361 9.78 -10.66 7.49
CA LEU A 361 8.59 -11.01 8.27
C LEU A 361 8.99 -11.72 9.57
N ALA A 362 9.85 -12.74 9.51
CA ALA A 362 10.26 -13.49 10.70
C ALA A 362 10.94 -12.60 11.75
N LEU A 363 11.87 -11.73 11.32
CA LEU A 363 12.58 -10.82 12.23
C LEU A 363 11.64 -9.78 12.86
N LEU A 364 10.80 -9.13 12.07
CA LEU A 364 9.86 -8.11 12.57
C LEU A 364 8.71 -8.73 13.37
N TYR A 365 8.28 -9.94 13.02
CA TYR A 365 7.28 -10.68 13.80
C TYR A 365 7.84 -11.03 15.18
N ALA A 366 9.09 -11.54 15.26
CA ALA A 366 9.74 -11.83 16.54
C ALA A 366 9.86 -10.57 17.41
N LEU A 367 10.22 -9.42 16.81
CA LEU A 367 10.27 -8.14 17.51
C LEU A 367 8.89 -7.72 18.04
N ALA A 368 7.84 -7.84 17.21
CA ALA A 368 6.49 -7.48 17.59
C ALA A 368 5.86 -8.43 18.62
N ALA A 369 6.29 -9.68 18.67
CA ALA A 369 5.83 -10.67 19.65
C ALA A 369 6.53 -10.55 21.00
N ALA A 370 7.72 -9.91 21.04
CA ALA A 370 8.48 -9.69 22.25
C ALA A 370 8.14 -8.38 22.99
N GLY A 371 7.48 -7.42 22.33
CA GLY A 371 7.06 -6.13 22.88
C GLY A 371 5.57 -6.04 23.08
#